data_1167af10bdc8685615be962adbef7b49
#
_entry.id   1167af10bdc8685615be962adbef7b49
#
_cell.length_a   1.000
_cell.length_b   1.000
_cell.length_c   1.000
_cell.angle_alpha   90.00
_cell.angle_beta   90.00
_cell.angle_gamma   90.00
#
_symmetry.space_group_name_H-M   'P 1'
#
loop_
_entity.id
_entity.type
_entity.pdbx_description
1 polymer ?
#
loop_
_entity_poly.entity_id
_entity_poly.type
_entity_poly.pdbx_seq_one_letter_code
_entity_poly.pdbx_strand_id
1 'polypeptide(L)'
;MIMANKTNKFNQMKLLLNTSKYNTKLMFRSEGTDGNNNYNNNLPIHVNSKNTHLMSKIFDEYNLVKDLHANGPLPNMNNNNNKKKSHKKKKKSDSRASATTTTTTTTTTTATDINNNKRKLPSSTAIITIDHNAAAKAAKSTFNKRTKTEETKTLAVALRRQSNMLKQEPTWHPQWKLMRVISGHLGWVRCVAVDPTNEWFATGSADRTIKIWDLASGKLKLTLTNHINTVRGLVVSPRHPYMFSVSDDRTVKCWDLETNQILRHYHGHLSGVYSVAMHPTLDLLISGSRDSSARVWDIRTKRQVHLLGGHDGAVNSILCQGNDPQIITGSMDSTIRLWDLAAGKTMTTLTNHKKGVRAMALHPTEFTFASASADSIKKWQFPGGHFLDNFDGHDTIINSLSINEDNVVVTGGDDGSLKFWDWDSGYNFQSTITKNQPGSLDNEAAIYASTFDRSGSRLITCEGDKTIKIWKEDDKSSKETHPIIGWDKYQVKKHY
;
A
#
# COMPACT_ATOMS: atom_id res chain seq x y z
N MET A 1 -19.42 -2.62 -37.50
CA MET A 1 -19.31 -2.24 -36.04
C MET A 1 -17.90 -1.93 -35.58
N ILE A 2 -16.86 -2.51 -36.13
CA ILE A 2 -15.45 -2.28 -35.71
C ILE A 2 -14.88 -0.93 -36.21
N MET A 3 -15.36 -0.38 -37.31
CA MET A 3 -14.90 0.93 -37.81
C MET A 3 -15.51 2.12 -37.07
N ALA A 4 -16.70 2.02 -36.53
CA ALA A 4 -17.32 3.09 -35.72
C ALA A 4 -16.64 3.31 -34.37
N ASN A 5 -16.01 2.27 -33.78
CA ASN A 5 -15.30 2.36 -32.53
C ASN A 5 -13.90 3.01 -32.67
N LYS A 6 -13.26 2.92 -33.84
CA LYS A 6 -11.97 3.56 -34.08
C LYS A 6 -12.08 5.07 -34.27
N THR A 7 -13.15 5.51 -34.97
CA THR A 7 -13.44 6.94 -35.16
C THR A 7 -13.83 7.65 -33.84
N ASN A 8 -14.54 6.94 -32.97
CA ASN A 8 -14.92 7.49 -31.66
C ASN A 8 -13.69 7.66 -30.70
N LYS A 9 -12.77 6.70 -30.70
CA LYS A 9 -11.51 6.82 -29.96
C LYS A 9 -10.61 7.94 -30.49
N PHE A 10 -10.56 8.11 -31.81
CA PHE A 10 -9.77 9.17 -32.45
C PHE A 10 -10.33 10.57 -32.14
N ASN A 11 -11.64 10.72 -32.11
CA ASN A 11 -12.31 11.96 -31.75
C ASN A 11 -12.18 12.29 -30.26
N GLN A 12 -12.23 11.31 -29.38
CA GLN A 12 -11.95 11.49 -27.94
C GLN A 12 -10.50 11.90 -27.69
N MET A 13 -9.55 11.32 -28.39
CA MET A 13 -8.14 11.67 -28.30
C MET A 13 -7.86 13.09 -28.84
N LYS A 14 -8.57 13.52 -29.88
CA LYS A 14 -8.48 14.88 -30.43
C LYS A 14 -9.08 15.92 -29.49
N LEU A 15 -10.13 15.57 -28.76
CA LEU A 15 -10.75 16.41 -27.72
C LEU A 15 -9.80 16.57 -26.51
N LEU A 16 -9.15 15.50 -26.06
CA LEU A 16 -8.17 15.52 -24.97
C LEU A 16 -6.91 16.31 -25.34
N LEU A 17 -6.44 16.23 -26.58
CA LEU A 17 -5.32 17.03 -27.09
C LEU A 17 -5.66 18.51 -27.16
N ASN A 18 -6.88 18.86 -27.53
CA ASN A 18 -7.30 20.26 -27.61
C ASN A 18 -7.52 20.89 -26.22
N THR A 19 -8.04 20.13 -25.26
CA THR A 19 -8.15 20.57 -23.86
C THR A 19 -6.78 20.71 -23.19
N SER A 20 -5.82 19.82 -23.49
CA SER A 20 -4.46 19.92 -23.03
C SER A 20 -3.76 21.18 -23.59
N LYS A 21 -3.90 21.46 -24.90
CA LYS A 21 -3.36 22.69 -25.52
C LYS A 21 -3.95 23.97 -24.98
N TYR A 22 -5.24 23.94 -24.60
CA TYR A 22 -5.92 25.09 -24.00
C TYR A 22 -5.42 25.36 -22.58
N ASN A 23 -5.24 24.32 -21.79
CA ASN A 23 -4.73 24.43 -20.42
C ASN A 23 -3.26 24.84 -20.35
N THR A 24 -2.40 24.39 -21.30
CA THR A 24 -1.02 24.85 -21.40
C THR A 24 -0.95 26.32 -21.82
N LYS A 25 -1.83 26.79 -22.70
CA LYS A 25 -1.86 28.18 -23.13
C LYS A 25 -2.31 29.14 -22.02
N LEU A 26 -3.14 28.66 -21.08
CA LEU A 26 -3.55 29.38 -19.86
C LEU A 26 -2.42 29.49 -18.83
N MET A 27 -1.58 28.44 -18.67
CA MET A 27 -0.45 28.47 -17.74
C MET A 27 0.69 29.39 -18.16
N PHE A 28 0.97 29.51 -19.48
CA PHE A 28 2.05 30.38 -19.98
C PHE A 28 1.63 31.84 -20.21
N ARG A 29 0.36 32.20 -19.91
CA ARG A 29 -0.13 33.57 -20.04
C ARG A 29 -0.01 34.40 -18.78
N SER A 30 0.50 33.84 -17.69
CA SER A 30 0.66 34.50 -16.38
C SER A 30 2.06 35.08 -16.13
N GLU A 31 3.02 34.95 -17.08
CA GLU A 31 4.33 35.57 -16.97
C GLU A 31 4.59 36.49 -18.17
N GLY A 32 4.06 37.68 -18.11
CA GLY A 32 4.33 38.74 -19.11
C GLY A 32 3.61 40.03 -18.72
N THR A 33 4.39 40.91 -18.23
CA THR A 33 4.14 42.30 -17.82
C THR A 33 3.16 43.11 -18.69
N ASP A 34 2.45 43.97 -18.02
CA ASP A 34 1.90 45.27 -18.38
C ASP A 34 0.54 45.38 -19.10
N GLY A 35 -0.34 46.10 -18.40
CA GLY A 35 -1.30 47.00 -18.99
C GLY A 35 -2.79 46.58 -18.94
N ASN A 36 -3.47 47.09 -17.95
CA ASN A 36 -4.92 47.45 -17.94
C ASN A 36 -5.88 46.58 -18.76
N ASN A 37 -6.66 45.76 -18.05
CA ASN A 37 -8.11 45.72 -18.25
C ASN A 37 -8.81 44.88 -17.18
N ASN A 38 -9.76 45.50 -16.51
CA ASN A 38 -10.73 44.92 -15.58
C ASN A 38 -11.50 43.78 -16.21
N TYR A 39 -11.42 42.61 -15.63
CA TYR A 39 -12.51 41.64 -15.55
C TYR A 39 -12.37 40.85 -14.25
N ASN A 40 -13.30 41.07 -13.35
CA ASN A 40 -13.57 40.30 -12.15
C ASN A 40 -13.85 38.84 -12.53
N ASN A 41 -13.00 37.92 -12.10
CA ASN A 41 -13.39 36.53 -11.88
C ASN A 41 -12.55 35.97 -10.71
N ASN A 42 -13.10 36.14 -9.53
CA ASN A 42 -12.68 35.46 -8.31
C ASN A 42 -13.09 34.00 -8.40
N LEU A 43 -12.13 33.14 -8.71
CA LEU A 43 -12.20 31.72 -8.39
C LEU A 43 -10.84 31.32 -7.80
N PRO A 44 -10.79 30.84 -6.55
CA PRO A 44 -9.55 30.33 -5.96
C PRO A 44 -9.19 29.01 -6.62
N ILE A 45 -8.12 28.98 -7.37
CA ILE A 45 -7.55 27.74 -7.90
C ILE A 45 -6.83 27.05 -6.75
N HIS A 46 -7.52 26.17 -6.06
CA HIS A 46 -6.91 25.18 -5.19
C HIS A 46 -6.21 24.16 -6.10
N VAL A 47 -4.90 24.29 -6.25
CA VAL A 47 -4.07 23.31 -6.94
C VAL A 47 -3.94 22.08 -6.06
N ASN A 48 -4.81 21.09 -6.27
CA ASN A 48 -4.76 19.81 -5.62
C ASN A 48 -3.47 19.08 -6.02
N SER A 49 -2.70 18.59 -5.06
CA SER A 49 -1.46 17.82 -5.28
C SER A 49 -1.64 16.62 -6.23
N LYS A 50 -2.84 16.10 -6.36
CA LYS A 50 -3.22 15.07 -7.34
C LYS A 50 -3.05 15.51 -8.80
N ASN A 51 -3.19 16.81 -9.08
CA ASN A 51 -3.05 17.34 -10.43
C ASN A 51 -1.57 17.52 -10.84
N THR A 52 -0.65 17.73 -9.91
CA THR A 52 0.78 17.86 -10.21
C THR A 52 1.38 16.55 -10.67
N HIS A 53 0.95 15.42 -10.12
CA HIS A 53 1.44 14.09 -10.52
C HIS A 53 0.90 13.66 -11.90
N LEU A 54 -0.35 14.03 -12.20
CA LEU A 54 -0.93 13.80 -13.51
C LEU A 54 -0.25 14.67 -14.59
N MET A 55 0.10 15.90 -14.23
CA MET A 55 0.80 16.83 -15.12
C MET A 55 2.24 16.41 -15.38
N SER A 56 2.97 15.86 -14.39
CA SER A 56 4.31 15.33 -14.62
C SER A 56 4.29 14.12 -15.57
N LYS A 57 3.34 13.20 -15.40
CA LYS A 57 3.17 12.06 -16.31
C LYS A 57 2.84 12.49 -17.74
N ILE A 58 1.93 13.46 -17.91
CA ILE A 58 1.59 14.00 -19.23
C ILE A 58 2.81 14.71 -19.86
N PHE A 59 3.61 15.37 -19.06
CA PHE A 59 4.83 16.06 -19.53
C PHE A 59 5.91 15.08 -19.98
N ASP A 60 6.09 13.97 -19.24
CA ASP A 60 7.04 12.92 -19.58
C ASP A 60 6.62 12.17 -20.86
N GLU A 61 5.34 11.85 -21.01
CA GLU A 61 4.78 11.24 -22.23
C GLU A 61 4.87 12.20 -23.42
N TYR A 62 4.66 13.49 -23.22
CA TYR A 62 4.79 14.51 -24.27
C TYR A 62 6.24 14.65 -24.75
N ASN A 63 7.23 14.63 -23.85
CA ASN A 63 8.63 14.67 -24.21
C ASN A 63 9.06 13.41 -24.97
N LEU A 64 8.58 12.25 -24.56
CA LEU A 64 8.87 10.99 -25.25
C LEU A 64 8.33 10.96 -26.67
N VAL A 65 7.13 11.52 -26.91
CA VAL A 65 6.52 11.66 -28.25
C VAL A 65 7.24 12.72 -29.09
N LYS A 66 7.70 13.80 -28.47
CA LYS A 66 8.45 14.87 -29.14
C LYS A 66 9.81 14.38 -29.63
N ASP A 67 10.50 13.56 -28.85
CA ASP A 67 11.79 12.98 -29.20
C ASP A 67 11.66 11.91 -30.32
N LEU A 68 10.54 11.20 -30.37
CA LEU A 68 10.21 10.28 -31.47
C LEU A 68 9.96 11.00 -32.80
N HIS A 69 9.41 12.23 -32.77
CA HIS A 69 9.21 13.06 -33.97
C HIS A 69 10.48 13.80 -34.44
N ALA A 70 11.45 13.97 -33.58
CA ALA A 70 12.70 14.64 -33.92
C ALA A 70 13.72 13.71 -34.62
N ASN A 71 13.57 12.40 -34.54
CA ASN A 71 14.56 11.41 -34.94
C ASN A 71 14.19 10.52 -36.15
N GLY A 72 13.32 10.94 -37.06
CA GLY A 72 13.19 10.25 -38.35
C GLY A 72 11.80 10.21 -38.99
N PRO A 73 11.71 10.09 -40.31
CA PRO A 73 10.44 10.02 -41.02
C PRO A 73 9.78 8.66 -40.83
N LEU A 74 8.48 8.69 -40.59
CA LEU A 74 7.62 7.52 -40.49
C LEU A 74 7.72 6.65 -41.74
N PRO A 75 7.82 5.31 -41.64
CA PRO A 75 7.76 4.45 -42.79
C PRO A 75 6.36 4.49 -43.43
N ASN A 76 6.32 4.87 -44.68
CA ASN A 76 5.15 4.91 -45.54
C ASN A 76 4.57 3.51 -45.69
N MET A 77 3.38 3.27 -45.16
CA MET A 77 2.56 2.11 -45.51
C MET A 77 1.83 2.42 -46.82
N ASN A 78 2.41 2.02 -47.93
CA ASN A 78 1.66 1.84 -49.18
C ASN A 78 1.85 0.44 -49.72
N ASN A 79 0.70 -0.16 -49.93
CA ASN A 79 0.40 -1.36 -50.68
C ASN A 79 1.41 -1.77 -51.76
N ASN A 80 1.72 -3.04 -51.83
CA ASN A 80 1.51 -3.74 -53.08
C ASN A 80 1.47 -5.27 -52.95
N ASN A 81 0.50 -5.76 -53.64
CA ASN A 81 0.15 -7.14 -53.91
C ASN A 81 1.22 -7.91 -54.70
N ASN A 82 1.10 -9.23 -54.54
CA ASN A 82 1.50 -10.28 -55.48
C ASN A 82 2.97 -10.66 -55.66
N LYS A 83 3.30 -11.86 -55.21
CA LYS A 83 3.52 -12.99 -56.13
C LYS A 83 3.88 -14.30 -55.38
N LYS A 84 3.17 -15.33 -55.82
CA LYS A 84 3.39 -16.78 -55.59
C LYS A 84 4.81 -17.23 -56.01
N LYS A 85 5.33 -18.24 -55.31
CA LYS A 85 5.92 -19.52 -55.77
C LYS A 85 6.59 -20.18 -54.58
N SER A 86 6.14 -21.29 -54.13
CA SER A 86 6.18 -22.72 -54.49
C SER A 86 7.53 -23.41 -54.29
N HIS A 87 7.42 -24.58 -53.65
CA HIS A 87 8.35 -25.70 -53.53
C HIS A 87 9.38 -25.66 -52.38
N LYS A 88 9.60 -26.69 -51.56
CA LYS A 88 9.36 -28.15 -51.72
C LYS A 88 9.49 -28.82 -50.37
N LYS A 89 8.73 -29.87 -50.17
CA LYS A 89 8.80 -30.91 -49.19
C LYS A 89 10.19 -31.52 -49.02
N LYS A 90 10.55 -31.94 -47.81
CA LYS A 90 11.03 -33.32 -47.60
C LYS A 90 10.75 -33.77 -46.18
N LYS A 91 10.16 -34.93 -46.11
CA LYS A 91 9.85 -35.84 -45.04
C LYS A 91 11.10 -36.60 -44.58
N LYS A 92 11.08 -37.06 -43.38
CA LYS A 92 11.28 -38.42 -42.83
C LYS A 92 12.00 -38.29 -41.51
N SER A 93 11.61 -38.89 -40.49
CA SER A 93 11.00 -40.13 -40.02
C SER A 93 11.82 -40.66 -38.84
N ASP A 94 11.11 -40.92 -37.79
CA ASP A 94 11.14 -42.08 -36.89
C ASP A 94 12.46 -42.51 -36.23
N SER A 95 12.46 -42.62 -34.93
CA SER A 95 12.27 -43.81 -34.10
C SER A 95 12.93 -43.60 -32.74
N ARG A 96 12.21 -43.67 -31.67
CA ARG A 96 11.86 -44.82 -30.80
C ARG A 96 13.01 -45.41 -30.00
N ALA A 97 12.74 -45.54 -28.74
CA ALA A 97 13.18 -46.53 -27.72
C ALA A 97 14.17 -45.98 -26.69
N SER A 98 13.77 -45.81 -25.50
CA SER A 98 13.47 -46.73 -24.38
C SER A 98 14.70 -47.12 -23.55
N ALA A 99 14.47 -46.99 -22.29
CA ALA A 99 14.89 -47.86 -21.17
C ALA A 99 16.25 -47.56 -20.48
N THR A 100 16.14 -47.20 -19.29
CA THR A 100 16.22 -47.96 -18.03
C THR A 100 17.59 -47.96 -17.35
N THR A 101 17.50 -47.60 -16.12
CA THR A 101 18.02 -48.27 -14.91
C THR A 101 19.44 -47.96 -14.40
N THR A 102 19.39 -47.42 -13.24
CA THR A 102 19.93 -47.91 -11.95
C THR A 102 21.40 -47.65 -11.58
N THR A 103 21.48 -47.17 -10.43
CA THR A 103 22.13 -47.57 -9.18
C THR A 103 23.50 -47.00 -8.84
N THR A 104 23.47 -46.29 -7.74
CA THR A 104 24.18 -46.49 -6.44
C THR A 104 25.73 -46.47 -6.46
N THR A 105 26.30 -45.71 -5.64
CA THR A 105 26.87 -45.95 -4.32
C THR A 105 28.08 -45.07 -4.02
N THR A 106 27.95 -44.32 -2.93
CA THR A 106 28.82 -44.22 -1.73
C THR A 106 30.34 -44.19 -1.90
N THR A 107 30.97 -43.29 -1.28
CA THR A 107 31.80 -43.30 -0.07
C THR A 107 33.01 -42.35 -0.11
N THR A 108 33.02 -41.51 0.87
CA THR A 108 33.98 -41.21 1.93
C THR A 108 35.45 -40.88 1.61
N THR A 109 35.82 -39.83 2.30
CA THR A 109 37.02 -39.54 3.12
C THR A 109 38.29 -39.06 2.44
N THR A 110 38.80 -38.02 2.88
CA THR A 110 39.87 -37.66 3.79
C THR A 110 40.82 -36.59 3.27
N ALA A 111 41.17 -35.76 4.20
CA ALA A 111 42.13 -34.65 4.22
C ALA A 111 43.53 -35.02 3.67
N THR A 112 44.26 -34.02 3.23
CA THR A 112 45.55 -33.56 3.79
C THR A 112 46.29 -32.61 2.85
N ASP A 113 46.66 -31.47 3.40
CA ASP A 113 47.96 -30.80 3.44
C ASP A 113 48.82 -30.49 2.19
N ILE A 114 49.18 -29.19 2.17
CA ILE A 114 50.53 -28.63 1.96
C ILE A 114 51.16 -28.70 0.56
N ASN A 115 51.42 -27.57 -0.12
CA ASN A 115 52.75 -26.98 -0.23
C ASN A 115 52.86 -25.82 -1.21
N ASN A 116 53.66 -24.86 -0.77
CA ASN A 116 54.35 -23.77 -1.47
C ASN A 116 54.90 -24.14 -2.86
N ASN A 117 54.80 -23.17 -3.79
CA ASN A 117 55.94 -22.94 -4.67
C ASN A 117 55.96 -21.51 -5.26
N LYS A 118 57.04 -20.83 -4.87
CA LYS A 118 57.61 -19.64 -5.50
C LYS A 118 58.08 -19.99 -6.93
N ARG A 119 57.83 -19.09 -7.89
CA ARG A 119 58.69 -18.99 -9.09
C ARG A 119 58.98 -17.56 -9.47
N LYS A 120 60.29 -17.38 -9.70
CA LYS A 120 61.07 -16.18 -10.02
C LYS A 120 60.77 -15.58 -11.41
N LEU A 121 61.01 -14.27 -11.48
CA LEU A 121 61.20 -13.46 -12.71
C LEU A 121 62.39 -13.93 -13.59
N PRO A 122 62.41 -13.47 -14.85
CA PRO A 122 63.67 -13.00 -15.42
C PRO A 122 63.62 -11.51 -15.84
N SER A 123 64.77 -10.93 -15.59
CA SER A 123 65.21 -9.57 -15.94
C SER A 123 65.59 -9.46 -17.39
N SER A 124 65.28 -8.30 -18.03
CA SER A 124 66.14 -7.74 -19.06
C SER A 124 65.97 -6.19 -19.13
N THR A 125 67.08 -5.55 -19.02
CA THR A 125 67.42 -4.17 -19.00
C THR A 125 67.31 -3.55 -20.41
N ALA A 126 66.70 -2.35 -20.49
CA ALA A 126 67.02 -1.33 -21.50
C ALA A 126 66.86 0.07 -20.89
N ILE A 127 67.94 0.78 -20.82
CA ILE A 127 68.11 2.12 -20.26
C ILE A 127 67.65 3.14 -21.32
N ILE A 128 66.65 3.94 -20.99
CA ILE A 128 66.38 5.23 -21.66
C ILE A 128 66.25 6.26 -20.56
N THR A 129 67.22 7.15 -20.45
CA THR A 129 67.24 8.31 -19.57
C THR A 129 66.27 9.37 -20.11
N ILE A 130 65.19 9.65 -19.38
CA ILE A 130 64.32 10.80 -19.58
C ILE A 130 64.21 11.53 -18.25
N ASP A 131 64.42 12.82 -18.26
CA ASP A 131 64.41 13.74 -17.10
C ASP A 131 63.15 13.61 -16.24
N HIS A 132 63.34 13.12 -15.00
CA HIS A 132 62.26 12.72 -14.11
C HIS A 132 61.71 13.81 -13.15
N ASN A 133 62.13 15.09 -13.29
CA ASN A 133 61.77 16.11 -12.28
C ASN A 133 60.55 16.99 -12.58
N ALA A 134 60.10 17.06 -13.82
CA ALA A 134 58.92 17.87 -14.18
C ALA A 134 57.61 17.02 -14.20
N ALA A 135 57.68 15.75 -14.61
CA ALA A 135 56.51 14.85 -14.65
C ALA A 135 56.05 14.35 -13.28
N ALA A 136 56.98 14.20 -12.31
CA ALA A 136 56.65 13.75 -10.96
C ALA A 136 55.89 14.79 -10.13
N LYS A 137 56.08 16.11 -10.38
CA LYS A 137 55.27 17.15 -9.72
C LYS A 137 53.84 17.25 -10.25
N ALA A 138 53.66 17.07 -11.56
CA ALA A 138 52.31 17.08 -12.16
C ALA A 138 51.50 15.81 -11.80
N ALA A 139 52.17 14.64 -11.80
CA ALA A 139 51.51 13.37 -11.43
C ALA A 139 51.11 13.32 -9.93
N LYS A 140 51.95 13.87 -9.02
CA LYS A 140 51.59 13.97 -7.60
C LYS A 140 50.42 14.94 -7.35
N SER A 141 50.31 16.04 -8.10
CA SER A 141 49.20 16.99 -7.96
C SER A 141 47.88 16.45 -8.49
N THR A 142 47.87 15.67 -9.56
CA THR A 142 46.68 15.01 -10.12
C THR A 142 46.25 13.78 -9.31
N PHE A 143 47.21 13.02 -8.75
CA PHE A 143 46.90 11.88 -7.88
C PHE A 143 46.32 12.36 -6.56
N ASN A 144 46.86 13.39 -5.92
CA ASN A 144 46.31 13.97 -4.69
C ASN A 144 44.94 14.67 -4.91
N LYS A 145 44.63 15.17 -6.09
CA LYS A 145 43.31 15.69 -6.41
C LYS A 145 42.28 14.56 -6.64
N ARG A 146 42.69 13.45 -7.27
CA ARG A 146 41.78 12.29 -7.47
C ARG A 146 41.47 11.59 -6.15
N THR A 147 42.46 11.33 -5.32
CA THR A 147 42.23 10.69 -4.02
C THR A 147 41.36 11.55 -3.10
N LYS A 148 41.58 12.87 -3.01
CA LYS A 148 40.75 13.78 -2.24
C LYS A 148 39.31 13.85 -2.75
N THR A 149 39.05 13.77 -4.04
CA THR A 149 37.69 13.76 -4.61
C THR A 149 36.98 12.43 -4.40
N GLU A 150 37.69 11.31 -4.35
CA GLU A 150 37.12 10.00 -4.05
C GLU A 150 36.85 9.86 -2.56
N GLU A 151 37.75 10.30 -1.70
CA GLU A 151 37.53 10.34 -0.24
C GLU A 151 36.36 11.25 0.15
N THR A 152 36.22 12.41 -0.48
CA THR A 152 35.06 13.28 -0.22
C THR A 152 33.75 12.68 -0.72
N LYS A 153 33.75 11.96 -1.84
CA LYS A 153 32.57 11.23 -2.32
C LYS A 153 32.21 10.07 -1.43
N THR A 154 33.18 9.29 -0.95
CA THR A 154 32.93 8.18 -0.03
C THR A 154 32.44 8.68 1.33
N LEU A 155 32.99 9.77 1.85
CA LEU A 155 32.56 10.44 3.07
C LEU A 155 31.13 11.01 2.91
N ALA A 156 30.82 11.65 1.80
CA ALA A 156 29.47 12.15 1.51
C ALA A 156 28.43 11.01 1.41
N VAL A 157 28.81 9.87 0.79
CA VAL A 157 27.96 8.68 0.75
C VAL A 157 27.80 8.06 2.15
N ALA A 158 28.86 8.01 2.94
CA ALA A 158 28.81 7.50 4.30
C ALA A 158 27.93 8.39 5.21
N LEU A 159 28.09 9.72 5.13
CA LEU A 159 27.27 10.68 5.86
C LEU A 159 25.79 10.60 5.43
N ARG A 160 25.53 10.43 4.13
CA ARG A 160 24.16 10.24 3.61
C ARG A 160 23.56 8.91 4.06
N ARG A 161 24.35 7.84 4.13
CA ARG A 161 23.91 6.57 4.74
C ARG A 161 23.62 6.72 6.23
N GLN A 162 24.48 7.42 6.96
CA GLN A 162 24.29 7.68 8.38
C GLN A 162 23.05 8.55 8.66
N SER A 163 22.81 9.61 7.86
CA SER A 163 21.60 10.44 7.98
C SER A 163 20.31 9.65 7.66
N ASN A 164 20.37 8.73 6.69
CA ASN A 164 19.23 7.86 6.37
C ASN A 164 18.97 6.78 7.43
N MET A 165 19.93 6.49 8.28
CA MET A 165 19.78 5.55 9.39
C MET A 165 19.23 6.19 10.65
N LEU A 166 19.27 7.53 10.79
CA LEU A 166 18.69 8.23 11.92
C LEU A 166 17.18 8.34 11.74
N LYS A 167 16.45 8.18 12.83
CA LYS A 167 15.01 8.46 12.84
C LYS A 167 14.78 9.96 12.69
N GLN A 168 13.71 10.32 12.00
CA GLN A 168 13.29 11.70 11.83
C GLN A 168 12.77 12.25 13.16
N GLU A 169 12.94 13.55 13.42
CA GLU A 169 12.36 14.18 14.60
C GLU A 169 10.83 14.09 14.55
N PRO A 170 10.15 13.72 15.66
CA PRO A 170 8.71 13.58 15.68
C PRO A 170 8.02 14.94 15.50
N THR A 171 6.97 14.93 14.71
CA THR A 171 6.06 16.07 14.64
C THR A 171 5.17 16.07 15.88
N TRP A 172 4.82 17.27 16.33
CA TRP A 172 3.91 17.39 17.45
C TRP A 172 2.46 17.21 17.00
N HIS A 173 1.71 16.36 17.71
CA HIS A 173 0.29 16.11 17.47
C HIS A 173 -0.54 16.41 18.71
N PRO A 174 -1.81 16.86 18.57
CA PRO A 174 -2.72 17.07 19.70
C PRO A 174 -3.07 15.73 20.35
N GLN A 175 -3.41 15.78 21.64
CA GLN A 175 -3.88 14.60 22.36
C GLN A 175 -5.33 14.26 21.98
N TRP A 176 -5.67 12.97 21.98
CA TRP A 176 -7.00 12.47 21.68
C TRP A 176 -7.77 12.16 22.97
N LYS A 177 -9.03 12.59 23.02
CA LYS A 177 -9.93 12.37 24.15
C LYS A 177 -11.19 11.66 23.74
N LEU A 178 -11.71 10.82 24.62
CA LEU A 178 -13.00 10.17 24.46
C LEU A 178 -14.12 11.22 24.47
N MET A 179 -14.83 11.32 23.35
CA MET A 179 -15.95 12.25 23.18
C MET A 179 -17.29 11.60 23.51
N ARG A 180 -17.49 10.36 23.06
CA ARG A 180 -18.77 9.67 23.17
C ARG A 180 -18.60 8.16 23.24
N VAL A 181 -19.49 7.51 24.00
CA VAL A 181 -19.66 6.07 24.03
C VAL A 181 -21.06 5.75 23.51
N ILE A 182 -21.15 4.85 22.56
CA ILE A 182 -22.41 4.39 21.95
C ILE A 182 -22.58 2.92 22.30
N SER A 183 -23.69 2.58 22.93
CA SER A 183 -24.11 1.22 23.23
C SER A 183 -25.34 0.85 22.41
N GLY A 184 -25.53 -0.44 22.13
CA GLY A 184 -26.71 -0.91 21.40
C GLY A 184 -26.51 -2.23 20.67
N HIS A 185 -25.27 -2.69 20.50
CA HIS A 185 -24.98 -4.06 20.10
C HIS A 185 -25.09 -5.01 21.29
N LEU A 186 -25.51 -6.24 21.00
CA LEU A 186 -25.61 -7.31 21.99
C LEU A 186 -24.39 -8.23 22.04
N GLY A 187 -23.51 -8.10 21.08
CA GLY A 187 -22.27 -8.86 20.97
C GLY A 187 -21.08 -7.97 20.62
N TRP A 188 -19.89 -8.54 20.63
CA TRP A 188 -18.64 -7.84 20.30
C TRP A 188 -18.73 -7.11 18.96
N VAL A 189 -18.33 -5.85 18.91
CA VAL A 189 -18.32 -5.08 17.66
C VAL A 189 -17.00 -5.34 16.93
N ARG A 190 -17.10 -5.98 15.75
CA ARG A 190 -15.91 -6.53 15.06
C ARG A 190 -15.39 -5.66 13.91
N CYS A 191 -16.25 -4.86 13.33
CA CYS A 191 -15.88 -4.06 12.15
C CYS A 191 -16.66 -2.76 12.11
N VAL A 192 -16.07 -1.78 11.42
CA VAL A 192 -16.64 -0.45 11.21
C VAL A 192 -16.29 0.03 9.79
N ALA A 193 -17.20 0.75 9.20
CA ALA A 193 -17.00 1.44 7.94
C ALA A 193 -17.70 2.79 7.96
N VAL A 194 -17.00 3.85 7.54
CA VAL A 194 -17.54 5.21 7.46
C VAL A 194 -18.00 5.48 6.03
N ASP A 195 -19.12 6.14 5.92
CA ASP A 195 -19.68 6.56 4.65
C ASP A 195 -18.80 7.59 3.93
N PRO A 196 -18.70 7.54 2.60
CA PRO A 196 -17.97 8.54 1.82
C PRO A 196 -18.45 9.98 2.01
N THR A 197 -19.74 10.19 2.34
CA THR A 197 -20.31 11.53 2.62
C THR A 197 -20.02 12.05 4.03
N ASN A 198 -19.50 11.17 4.92
CA ASN A 198 -19.22 11.48 6.32
C ASN A 198 -20.45 11.82 7.18
N GLU A 199 -21.65 11.36 6.76
CA GLU A 199 -22.87 11.60 7.50
C GLU A 199 -23.21 10.48 8.48
N TRP A 200 -22.81 9.25 8.16
CA TRP A 200 -23.11 8.06 8.95
C TRP A 200 -21.97 7.05 8.91
N PHE A 201 -22.03 6.10 9.80
CA PHE A 201 -21.12 4.95 9.81
C PHE A 201 -21.88 3.66 10.11
N ALA A 202 -21.36 2.56 9.61
CA ALA A 202 -21.90 1.22 9.84
C ALA A 202 -20.99 0.40 10.72
N THR A 203 -21.54 -0.41 11.58
CA THR A 203 -20.81 -1.35 12.45
C THR A 203 -21.39 -2.75 12.32
N GLY A 204 -20.51 -3.75 12.31
CA GLY A 204 -20.89 -5.15 12.29
C GLY A 204 -20.42 -5.86 13.55
N SER A 205 -21.28 -6.73 14.07
CA SER A 205 -21.10 -7.34 15.38
C SER A 205 -21.24 -8.86 15.38
N ALA A 206 -20.78 -9.45 16.46
CA ALA A 206 -20.98 -10.87 16.77
C ALA A 206 -22.45 -11.21 17.04
N ASP A 207 -23.30 -10.21 17.27
CA ASP A 207 -24.76 -10.40 17.36
C ASP A 207 -25.44 -10.68 16.01
N ARG A 208 -24.65 -10.83 14.93
CA ARG A 208 -25.09 -11.12 13.55
C ARG A 208 -25.82 -9.95 12.87
N THR A 209 -25.81 -8.77 13.49
CA THR A 209 -26.46 -7.57 12.97
C THR A 209 -25.44 -6.56 12.46
N ILE A 210 -25.88 -5.75 11.51
CA ILE A 210 -25.19 -4.55 11.08
C ILE A 210 -26.06 -3.37 11.51
N LYS A 211 -25.45 -2.39 12.16
CA LYS A 211 -26.15 -1.19 12.61
C LYS A 211 -25.57 0.04 11.94
N ILE A 212 -26.45 0.91 11.49
CA ILE A 212 -26.10 2.19 10.86
C ILE A 212 -26.39 3.31 11.85
N TRP A 213 -25.39 4.14 12.10
CA TRP A 213 -25.40 5.19 13.10
C TRP A 213 -25.19 6.54 12.45
N ASP A 214 -25.87 7.54 12.94
CA ASP A 214 -25.60 8.93 12.58
C ASP A 214 -24.29 9.39 13.22
N LEU A 215 -23.36 9.90 12.43
CA LEU A 215 -22.03 10.29 12.93
C LEU A 215 -22.09 11.49 13.86
N ALA A 216 -22.96 12.46 13.58
CA ALA A 216 -23.07 13.68 14.37
C ALA A 216 -23.75 13.43 15.73
N SER A 217 -24.90 12.76 15.74
CA SER A 217 -25.68 12.54 16.97
C SER A 217 -25.33 11.23 17.69
N GLY A 218 -24.75 10.25 17.00
CA GLY A 218 -24.51 8.91 17.52
C GLY A 218 -25.79 8.07 17.69
N LYS A 219 -26.89 8.49 17.10
CA LYS A 219 -28.17 7.77 17.18
C LYS A 219 -28.23 6.65 16.15
N LEU A 220 -28.87 5.55 16.53
CA LEU A 220 -29.15 4.46 15.63
C LEU A 220 -30.16 4.88 14.56
N LYS A 221 -29.77 4.78 13.28
CA LYS A 221 -30.66 4.99 12.13
C LYS A 221 -31.35 3.72 11.69
N LEU A 222 -30.58 2.61 11.57
CA LEU A 222 -31.09 1.38 11.00
C LEU A 222 -30.36 0.16 11.57
N THR A 223 -31.08 -0.98 11.64
CA THR A 223 -30.50 -2.29 11.95
C THR A 223 -30.78 -3.25 10.80
N LEU A 224 -29.72 -3.82 10.22
CA LEU A 224 -29.80 -4.82 9.16
C LEU A 224 -29.53 -6.19 9.77
N THR A 225 -30.50 -7.10 9.62
CA THR A 225 -30.44 -8.48 10.09
C THR A 225 -30.52 -9.40 8.90
N ASN A 226 -29.63 -10.32 8.74
CA ASN A 226 -29.72 -11.35 7.68
C ASN A 226 -28.51 -12.29 7.68
N HIS A 227 -27.40 -11.88 8.33
CA HIS A 227 -26.30 -12.80 8.53
C HIS A 227 -26.66 -13.85 9.56
N ILE A 228 -26.21 -15.08 9.32
CA ILE A 228 -26.47 -16.22 10.19
C ILE A 228 -25.41 -16.27 11.30
N ASN A 229 -24.23 -15.69 11.07
CA ASN A 229 -23.11 -15.71 11.99
C ASN A 229 -22.49 -14.32 12.12
N THR A 230 -21.44 -14.19 12.92
CA THR A 230 -20.69 -12.95 13.20
C THR A 230 -20.33 -12.19 11.93
N VAL A 231 -20.61 -10.89 11.90
CA VAL A 231 -20.14 -9.99 10.84
C VAL A 231 -18.71 -9.55 11.16
N ARG A 232 -17.78 -9.84 10.24
CA ARG A 232 -16.35 -9.64 10.43
C ARG A 232 -15.77 -8.42 9.70
N GLY A 233 -16.38 -8.05 8.60
CA GLY A 233 -15.91 -6.94 7.79
C GLY A 233 -17.05 -6.21 7.09
N LEU A 234 -16.84 -4.91 6.90
CA LEU A 234 -17.75 -4.00 6.19
C LEU A 234 -16.96 -3.08 5.29
N VAL A 235 -17.53 -2.77 4.14
CA VAL A 235 -17.02 -1.71 3.25
C VAL A 235 -18.19 -1.01 2.58
N VAL A 236 -18.15 0.31 2.52
CA VAL A 236 -19.13 1.16 1.82
C VAL A 236 -18.53 1.61 0.48
N SER A 237 -19.31 1.49 -0.57
CA SER A 237 -18.87 1.88 -1.91
C SER A 237 -18.91 3.40 -2.06
N PRO A 238 -17.81 4.05 -2.55
CA PRO A 238 -17.82 5.48 -2.83
C PRO A 238 -18.49 5.84 -4.17
N ARG A 239 -18.81 4.84 -5.01
CA ARG A 239 -19.33 5.06 -6.37
C ARG A 239 -20.79 4.65 -6.56
N HIS A 240 -21.25 3.72 -5.77
CA HIS A 240 -22.59 3.15 -5.84
C HIS A 240 -23.24 3.17 -4.47
N PRO A 241 -24.56 3.24 -4.35
CA PRO A 241 -25.25 3.21 -3.08
C PRO A 241 -25.25 1.78 -2.48
N TYR A 242 -24.10 1.11 -2.47
CA TYR A 242 -23.95 -0.26 -1.99
C TYR A 242 -23.02 -0.34 -0.79
N MET A 243 -23.38 -1.21 0.12
CA MET A 243 -22.52 -1.65 1.22
C MET A 243 -22.28 -3.16 1.08
N PHE A 244 -21.06 -3.60 1.36
CA PHE A 244 -20.71 -5.01 1.37
C PHE A 244 -20.37 -5.44 2.79
N SER A 245 -20.87 -6.61 3.17
CA SER A 245 -20.60 -7.24 4.46
C SER A 245 -20.10 -8.65 4.28
N VAL A 246 -19.17 -9.05 5.15
CA VAL A 246 -18.61 -10.40 5.19
C VAL A 246 -18.79 -11.00 6.57
N SER A 247 -19.02 -12.31 6.62
CA SER A 247 -19.36 -13.00 7.85
C SER A 247 -18.71 -14.38 7.96
N ASP A 248 -18.68 -14.89 9.17
CA ASP A 248 -18.31 -16.26 9.48
C ASP A 248 -19.27 -17.29 8.86
N ASP A 249 -20.42 -16.87 8.30
CA ASP A 249 -21.36 -17.71 7.53
C ASP A 249 -20.85 -18.06 6.13
N ARG A 250 -19.59 -17.73 5.79
CA ARG A 250 -18.90 -17.97 4.51
C ARG A 250 -19.46 -17.18 3.34
N THR A 251 -20.33 -16.21 3.59
CA THR A 251 -20.96 -15.40 2.54
C THR A 251 -20.46 -13.97 2.56
N VAL A 252 -20.47 -13.36 1.37
CA VAL A 252 -20.36 -11.92 1.20
C VAL A 252 -21.71 -11.43 0.68
N LYS A 253 -22.25 -10.38 1.29
CA LYS A 253 -23.55 -9.81 0.94
C LYS A 253 -23.40 -8.39 0.45
N CYS A 254 -24.13 -8.06 -0.61
CA CYS A 254 -24.25 -6.71 -1.14
C CYS A 254 -25.63 -6.15 -0.73
N TRP A 255 -25.61 -5.05 -0.03
CA TRP A 255 -26.77 -4.33 0.44
C TRP A 255 -26.98 -3.08 -0.40
N ASP A 256 -28.20 -2.82 -0.75
CA ASP A 256 -28.63 -1.56 -1.33
C ASP A 256 -28.98 -0.59 -0.19
N LEU A 257 -28.33 0.55 -0.14
CA LEU A 257 -28.55 1.56 0.90
C LEU A 257 -29.81 2.41 0.68
N GLU A 258 -30.38 2.38 -0.53
CA GLU A 258 -31.65 3.07 -0.81
C GLU A 258 -32.85 2.26 -0.32
N THR A 259 -32.86 0.95 -0.62
CA THR A 259 -33.97 0.06 -0.27
C THR A 259 -33.72 -0.71 1.02
N ASN A 260 -32.48 -0.71 1.52
CA ASN A 260 -32.02 -1.48 2.70
C ASN A 260 -32.22 -3.00 2.56
N GLN A 261 -32.20 -3.49 1.33
CA GLN A 261 -32.36 -4.91 1.01
C GLN A 261 -31.07 -5.50 0.46
N ILE A 262 -30.98 -6.84 0.52
CA ILE A 262 -29.86 -7.55 -0.07
C ILE A 262 -30.12 -7.74 -1.55
N LEU A 263 -29.24 -7.17 -2.37
CA LEU A 263 -29.28 -7.34 -3.82
C LEU A 263 -28.58 -8.63 -4.27
N ARG A 264 -27.45 -8.94 -3.64
CA ARG A 264 -26.57 -10.02 -4.10
C ARG A 264 -25.91 -10.77 -2.96
N HIS A 265 -25.77 -12.07 -3.17
CA HIS A 265 -24.98 -12.97 -2.35
C HIS A 265 -23.82 -13.52 -3.18
N TYR A 266 -22.61 -13.52 -2.63
CA TYR A 266 -21.44 -14.12 -3.24
C TYR A 266 -21.06 -15.35 -2.41
N HIS A 267 -21.12 -16.51 -3.06
CA HIS A 267 -20.80 -17.80 -2.47
C HIS A 267 -19.54 -18.37 -3.11
N GLY A 268 -18.72 -19.05 -2.35
CA GLY A 268 -17.51 -19.71 -2.85
C GLY A 268 -16.46 -19.99 -1.78
N HIS A 269 -16.37 -19.15 -0.75
CA HIS A 269 -15.47 -19.41 0.37
C HIS A 269 -15.85 -20.67 1.12
N LEU A 270 -14.84 -21.46 1.51
CA LEU A 270 -15.01 -22.72 2.21
C LEU A 270 -15.12 -22.52 3.73
N SER A 271 -14.65 -21.40 4.24
CA SER A 271 -14.67 -21.05 5.65
C SER A 271 -15.10 -19.60 5.86
N GLY A 272 -15.18 -19.14 7.11
CA GLY A 272 -15.58 -17.78 7.46
C GLY A 272 -14.74 -16.72 6.76
N VAL A 273 -15.39 -15.65 6.31
CA VAL A 273 -14.74 -14.52 5.64
C VAL A 273 -14.43 -13.45 6.67
N TYR A 274 -13.16 -13.03 6.75
CA TYR A 274 -12.65 -12.16 7.80
C TYR A 274 -12.50 -10.72 7.38
N SER A 275 -12.13 -10.48 6.13
CA SER A 275 -11.84 -9.15 5.62
C SER A 275 -12.44 -8.92 4.24
N VAL A 276 -12.74 -7.67 3.96
CA VAL A 276 -13.28 -7.23 2.67
C VAL A 276 -12.69 -5.87 2.32
N ALA A 277 -12.34 -5.70 1.08
CA ALA A 277 -11.91 -4.41 0.55
C ALA A 277 -12.49 -4.23 -0.86
N MET A 278 -12.78 -2.99 -1.22
CA MET A 278 -13.27 -2.62 -2.53
C MET A 278 -12.17 -1.90 -3.32
N HIS A 279 -12.08 -2.21 -4.60
CA HIS A 279 -11.13 -1.52 -5.46
C HIS A 279 -11.58 -0.08 -5.72
N PRO A 280 -10.68 0.93 -5.61
CA PRO A 280 -11.08 2.33 -5.70
C PRO A 280 -11.58 2.76 -7.07
N THR A 281 -11.10 2.16 -8.16
CA THR A 281 -11.44 2.55 -9.54
C THR A 281 -12.21 1.49 -10.32
N LEU A 282 -12.06 0.20 -10.00
CA LEU A 282 -12.72 -0.91 -10.68
C LEU A 282 -13.92 -1.40 -9.86
N ASP A 283 -14.91 -2.01 -10.53
CA ASP A 283 -16.08 -2.62 -9.89
C ASP A 283 -15.75 -4.02 -9.36
N LEU A 284 -14.68 -4.10 -8.57
CA LEU A 284 -14.18 -5.33 -8.00
C LEU A 284 -14.21 -5.27 -6.46
N LEU A 285 -14.64 -6.38 -5.90
CA LEU A 285 -14.65 -6.61 -4.46
C LEU A 285 -13.66 -7.74 -4.14
N ILE A 286 -12.86 -7.57 -3.12
CA ILE A 286 -11.90 -8.56 -2.68
C ILE A 286 -12.27 -9.01 -1.27
N SER A 287 -12.34 -10.32 -1.06
CA SER A 287 -12.65 -10.93 0.24
C SER A 287 -11.56 -11.91 0.67
N GLY A 288 -11.17 -11.85 1.93
CA GLY A 288 -10.19 -12.76 2.54
C GLY A 288 -10.82 -13.65 3.59
N SER A 289 -10.46 -14.91 3.58
CA SER A 289 -11.10 -15.91 4.37
C SER A 289 -10.12 -16.74 5.22
N ARG A 290 -10.67 -17.42 6.18
CA ARG A 290 -9.99 -18.43 6.97
C ARG A 290 -9.56 -19.66 6.14
N ASP A 291 -10.08 -19.83 4.92
CA ASP A 291 -9.65 -20.88 3.98
C ASP A 291 -8.29 -20.63 3.32
N SER A 292 -7.51 -19.67 3.86
CA SER A 292 -6.21 -19.23 3.36
C SER A 292 -6.21 -18.68 1.92
N SER A 293 -7.38 -18.36 1.39
CA SER A 293 -7.53 -17.75 0.08
C SER A 293 -8.15 -16.35 0.16
N ALA A 294 -7.78 -15.51 -0.80
CA ALA A 294 -8.52 -14.32 -1.10
C ALA A 294 -9.21 -14.48 -2.47
N ARG A 295 -10.39 -13.92 -2.61
CA ARG A 295 -11.19 -14.03 -3.83
C ARG A 295 -11.54 -12.64 -4.34
N VAL A 296 -11.44 -12.48 -5.65
CA VAL A 296 -11.81 -11.27 -6.37
C VAL A 296 -13.13 -11.51 -7.07
N TRP A 297 -14.10 -10.64 -6.80
CA TRP A 297 -15.46 -10.73 -7.32
C TRP A 297 -15.78 -9.53 -8.17
N ASP A 298 -16.44 -9.77 -9.30
CA ASP A 298 -17.08 -8.70 -10.07
C ASP A 298 -18.43 -8.33 -9.41
N ILE A 299 -18.55 -7.08 -9.02
CA ILE A 299 -19.75 -6.56 -8.32
C ILE A 299 -20.98 -6.71 -9.18
N ARG A 300 -20.89 -6.53 -10.48
CA ARG A 300 -22.03 -6.54 -11.40
C ARG A 300 -22.51 -7.94 -11.72
N THR A 301 -21.59 -8.85 -12.05
CA THR A 301 -21.92 -10.19 -12.56
C THR A 301 -22.00 -11.25 -11.47
N LYS A 302 -21.59 -10.95 -10.24
CA LYS A 302 -21.45 -11.89 -9.10
C LYS A 302 -20.43 -13.01 -9.34
N ARG A 303 -19.67 -12.95 -10.43
CA ARG A 303 -18.69 -13.98 -10.76
C ARG A 303 -17.39 -13.75 -10.01
N GLN A 304 -16.76 -14.84 -9.61
CA GLN A 304 -15.39 -14.81 -9.17
C GLN A 304 -14.49 -14.60 -10.37
N VAL A 305 -13.66 -13.56 -10.33
CA VAL A 305 -12.69 -13.23 -11.37
C VAL A 305 -11.39 -13.99 -11.12
N HIS A 306 -10.85 -13.87 -9.89
CA HIS A 306 -9.61 -14.54 -9.50
C HIS A 306 -9.76 -15.25 -8.15
N LEU A 307 -9.02 -16.34 -7.99
CA LEU A 307 -8.73 -17.00 -6.73
C LEU A 307 -7.25 -16.76 -6.40
N LEU A 308 -6.98 -15.98 -5.39
CA LEU A 308 -5.64 -15.66 -4.93
C LEU A 308 -5.24 -16.65 -3.84
N GLY A 309 -4.64 -17.74 -4.25
CA GLY A 309 -4.17 -18.81 -3.37
C GLY A 309 -2.66 -18.71 -3.14
N GLY A 310 -2.19 -19.31 -2.02
CA GLY A 310 -0.76 -19.37 -1.73
C GLY A 310 -0.41 -19.08 -0.27
N HIS A 311 -1.29 -18.39 0.47
CA HIS A 311 -1.16 -18.31 1.93
C HIS A 311 -1.38 -19.68 2.58
N ASP A 312 -0.65 -19.94 3.66
CA ASP A 312 -0.80 -21.15 4.46
C ASP A 312 -1.74 -20.93 5.66
N GLY A 313 -1.98 -19.69 6.02
CA GLY A 313 -2.86 -19.28 7.12
C GLY A 313 -4.04 -18.44 6.69
N ALA A 314 -4.96 -18.17 7.62
CA ALA A 314 -6.13 -17.33 7.38
C ALA A 314 -5.73 -15.94 6.90
N VAL A 315 -6.42 -15.40 5.89
CA VAL A 315 -6.26 -14.02 5.41
C VAL A 315 -7.10 -13.10 6.28
N ASN A 316 -6.45 -12.33 7.17
CA ASN A 316 -7.14 -11.49 8.15
C ASN A 316 -7.39 -10.07 7.66
N SER A 317 -6.51 -9.53 6.83
CA SER A 317 -6.62 -8.16 6.36
C SER A 317 -6.32 -8.08 4.86
N ILE A 318 -7.05 -7.20 4.20
CA ILE A 318 -6.91 -6.93 2.77
C ILE A 318 -6.92 -5.42 2.56
N LEU A 319 -6.03 -4.97 1.69
CA LEU A 319 -6.01 -3.59 1.21
C LEU A 319 -6.11 -3.59 -0.30
N CYS A 320 -6.75 -2.55 -0.84
CA CYS A 320 -6.86 -2.32 -2.28
C CYS A 320 -6.46 -0.90 -2.61
N GLN A 321 -5.69 -0.76 -3.69
CA GLN A 321 -5.27 0.55 -4.19
C GLN A 321 -5.39 0.63 -5.72
N GLY A 322 -5.33 1.84 -6.27
CA GLY A 322 -5.49 2.07 -7.70
C GLY A 322 -4.24 1.81 -8.53
N ASN A 323 -3.06 1.80 -7.91
CA ASN A 323 -1.76 1.58 -8.55
C ASN A 323 -1.23 0.19 -8.21
N ASP A 324 -0.35 -0.36 -9.05
CA ASP A 324 0.27 -1.66 -8.76
C ASP A 324 1.27 -1.57 -7.59
N PRO A 325 1.30 -2.57 -6.70
CA PRO A 325 0.40 -3.74 -6.59
C PRO A 325 -1.01 -3.34 -6.11
N GLN A 326 -2.04 -3.79 -6.81
CA GLN A 326 -3.42 -3.35 -6.56
C GLN A 326 -4.07 -4.03 -5.36
N ILE A 327 -3.62 -5.24 -5.02
CA ILE A 327 -4.15 -6.01 -3.90
C ILE A 327 -3.00 -6.38 -2.96
N ILE A 328 -3.23 -6.19 -1.67
CA ILE A 328 -2.32 -6.58 -0.59
C ILE A 328 -3.10 -7.45 0.39
N THR A 329 -2.55 -8.59 0.76
CA THR A 329 -3.16 -9.52 1.72
C THR A 329 -2.20 -9.78 2.88
N GLY A 330 -2.71 -9.67 4.10
CA GLY A 330 -2.01 -10.02 5.32
C GLY A 330 -2.63 -11.26 5.97
N SER A 331 -1.79 -12.22 6.33
CA SER A 331 -2.21 -13.52 6.81
C SER A 331 -1.64 -13.89 8.19
N MET A 332 -2.28 -14.87 8.80
CA MET A 332 -1.81 -15.51 10.04
C MET A 332 -0.53 -16.32 9.85
N ASP A 333 -0.11 -16.60 8.61
CA ASP A 333 1.16 -17.23 8.30
C ASP A 333 2.38 -16.30 8.47
N SER A 334 2.18 -15.11 9.05
CA SER A 334 3.17 -14.04 9.23
C SER A 334 3.69 -13.42 7.93
N THR A 335 3.08 -13.72 6.79
CA THR A 335 3.46 -13.15 5.49
C THR A 335 2.45 -12.11 5.01
N ILE A 336 2.95 -11.15 4.24
CA ILE A 336 2.15 -10.22 3.46
C ILE A 336 2.44 -10.48 2.00
N ARG A 337 1.41 -10.60 1.18
CA ARG A 337 1.56 -10.82 -0.27
C ARG A 337 1.01 -9.65 -1.05
N LEU A 338 1.80 -9.22 -2.01
CA LEU A 338 1.46 -8.20 -2.99
C LEU A 338 1.06 -8.91 -4.28
N TRP A 339 -0.11 -8.56 -4.84
CA TRP A 339 -0.69 -9.28 -5.97
C TRP A 339 -0.84 -8.36 -7.18
N ASP A 340 -0.54 -8.92 -8.34
CA ASP A 340 -0.93 -8.35 -9.62
C ASP A 340 -2.38 -8.78 -9.93
N LEU A 341 -3.27 -7.80 -10.04
CA LEU A 341 -4.69 -8.05 -10.30
C LEU A 341 -4.91 -8.57 -11.73
N ALA A 342 -4.12 -8.13 -12.70
CA ALA A 342 -4.28 -8.54 -14.09
C ALA A 342 -3.91 -10.01 -14.30
N ALA A 343 -2.80 -10.44 -13.68
CA ALA A 343 -2.32 -11.82 -13.78
C ALA A 343 -2.95 -12.76 -12.73
N GLY A 344 -3.51 -12.22 -11.65
CA GLY A 344 -3.99 -13.01 -10.50
C GLY A 344 -2.86 -13.78 -9.78
N LYS A 345 -1.62 -13.25 -9.83
CA LYS A 345 -0.42 -13.89 -9.28
C LYS A 345 0.24 -13.01 -8.21
N THR A 346 0.95 -13.67 -7.31
CA THR A 346 1.79 -12.98 -6.31
C THR A 346 2.98 -12.32 -7.00
N MET A 347 3.15 -11.01 -6.80
CA MET A 347 4.34 -10.26 -7.22
C MET A 347 5.48 -10.43 -6.22
N THR A 348 5.19 -10.17 -4.94
CA THR A 348 6.18 -10.18 -3.87
C THR A 348 5.57 -10.76 -2.59
N THR A 349 6.37 -11.49 -1.82
CA THR A 349 6.00 -11.98 -0.48
C THR A 349 6.93 -11.34 0.55
N LEU A 350 6.36 -10.67 1.54
CA LEU A 350 7.08 -10.01 2.64
C LEU A 350 7.03 -10.90 3.88
N THR A 351 8.20 -11.26 4.42
CA THR A 351 8.34 -12.24 5.51
C THR A 351 8.93 -11.66 6.80
N ASN A 352 8.97 -10.36 6.95
CA ASN A 352 9.65 -9.69 8.06
C ASN A 352 8.90 -9.82 9.41
N HIS A 353 7.60 -10.15 9.41
CA HIS A 353 6.85 -10.39 10.64
C HIS A 353 7.17 -11.78 11.20
N LYS A 354 7.29 -11.86 12.54
CA LYS A 354 7.49 -13.12 13.26
C LYS A 354 6.19 -13.80 13.65
N LYS A 355 5.11 -13.03 13.72
CA LYS A 355 3.77 -13.51 14.09
C LYS A 355 2.74 -13.07 13.07
N GLY A 356 1.55 -13.68 13.10
CA GLY A 356 0.51 -13.42 12.12
C GLY A 356 0.10 -11.95 12.02
N VAL A 357 -0.07 -11.48 10.80
CA VAL A 357 -0.52 -10.12 10.48
C VAL A 357 -2.04 -10.05 10.63
N ARG A 358 -2.53 -9.14 11.47
CA ARG A 358 -3.97 -9.01 11.74
C ARG A 358 -4.59 -7.76 11.14
N ALA A 359 -3.86 -6.65 11.14
CA ALA A 359 -4.35 -5.40 10.61
C ALA A 359 -3.35 -4.78 9.64
N MET A 360 -3.87 -4.09 8.65
CA MET A 360 -3.07 -3.30 7.71
C MET A 360 -3.87 -2.02 7.36
N ALA A 361 -3.14 -0.94 7.08
CA ALA A 361 -3.72 0.32 6.62
C ALA A 361 -2.87 0.96 5.55
N LEU A 362 -3.52 1.55 4.54
CA LEU A 362 -2.87 2.38 3.52
C LEU A 362 -2.71 3.80 4.04
N HIS A 363 -1.59 4.43 3.72
CA HIS A 363 -1.47 5.85 3.93
C HIS A 363 -2.29 6.62 2.88
N PRO A 364 -3.10 7.62 3.28
CA PRO A 364 -4.00 8.28 2.34
C PRO A 364 -3.28 9.13 1.28
N THR A 365 -2.14 9.71 1.61
CA THR A 365 -1.39 10.63 0.73
C THR A 365 -0.09 10.04 0.19
N GLU A 366 0.64 9.26 1.00
CA GLU A 366 1.90 8.64 0.59
C GLU A 366 1.68 7.27 -0.06
N PHE A 367 2.61 6.88 -0.94
CA PHE A 367 2.61 5.54 -1.55
C PHE A 367 3.29 4.51 -0.64
N THR A 368 2.69 4.37 0.56
CA THR A 368 3.18 3.53 1.65
C THR A 368 2.02 2.85 2.38
N PHE A 369 2.30 1.82 3.15
CA PHE A 369 1.33 1.17 4.02
C PHE A 369 1.97 0.70 5.32
N ALA A 370 1.14 0.49 6.31
CA ALA A 370 1.53 -0.15 7.56
C ALA A 370 0.87 -1.51 7.73
N SER A 371 1.58 -2.39 8.42
CA SER A 371 1.08 -3.70 8.84
C SER A 371 1.32 -3.90 10.32
N ALA A 372 0.36 -4.45 11.02
CA ALA A 372 0.41 -4.71 12.45
C ALA A 372 0.28 -6.20 12.74
N SER A 373 1.11 -6.64 13.64
CA SER A 373 1.17 -8.00 14.18
C SER A 373 1.32 -7.93 15.70
N ALA A 374 1.35 -9.07 16.37
CA ALA A 374 1.60 -9.13 17.80
C ALA A 374 3.06 -8.80 18.21
N ASP A 375 3.95 -8.69 17.25
CA ASP A 375 5.37 -8.37 17.47
C ASP A 375 5.68 -6.87 17.31
N SER A 376 5.10 -6.23 16.32
CA SER A 376 5.40 -4.84 15.98
C SER A 376 4.53 -4.33 14.84
N ILE A 377 4.58 -3.03 14.62
CA ILE A 377 4.01 -2.35 13.46
C ILE A 377 5.16 -2.06 12.49
N LYS A 378 4.96 -2.38 11.22
CA LYS A 378 5.98 -2.17 10.19
C LYS A 378 5.47 -1.25 9.10
N LYS A 379 6.32 -0.28 8.70
CA LYS A 379 6.08 0.67 7.62
C LYS A 379 6.75 0.15 6.34
N TRP A 380 6.01 0.17 5.23
CA TRP A 380 6.43 -0.36 3.94
C TRP A 380 6.24 0.64 2.82
N GLN A 381 7.11 0.59 1.84
CA GLN A 381 7.02 1.42 0.64
C GLN A 381 6.63 0.58 -0.58
N PHE A 382 5.72 1.09 -1.38
CA PHE A 382 5.39 0.55 -2.70
C PHE A 382 6.40 0.99 -3.77
N PRO A 383 6.47 0.30 -4.93
CA PRO A 383 5.71 -0.90 -5.31
C PRO A 383 6.32 -2.21 -4.81
N GLY A 384 7.60 -2.23 -4.45
CA GLY A 384 8.35 -3.45 -4.16
C GLY A 384 8.11 -4.04 -2.77
N GLY A 385 7.43 -3.31 -1.87
CA GLY A 385 7.29 -3.71 -0.48
C GLY A 385 8.60 -3.55 0.32
N HIS A 386 9.34 -2.47 0.06
CA HIS A 386 10.57 -2.18 0.80
C HIS A 386 10.24 -1.80 2.24
N PHE A 387 10.93 -2.45 3.18
CA PHE A 387 10.82 -2.12 4.60
C PHE A 387 11.43 -0.74 4.87
N LEU A 388 10.68 0.13 5.55
CA LEU A 388 11.13 1.48 5.90
C LEU A 388 11.48 1.62 7.37
N ASP A 389 10.54 1.28 8.26
CA ASP A 389 10.72 1.45 9.70
C ASP A 389 9.84 0.46 10.51
N ASN A 390 10.14 0.35 11.79
CA ASN A 390 9.46 -0.48 12.75
C ASN A 390 9.04 0.36 13.96
N PHE A 391 7.76 0.27 14.35
CA PHE A 391 7.22 0.93 15.52
C PHE A 391 7.10 -0.10 16.64
N ASP A 392 7.99 0.00 17.60
CA ASP A 392 8.03 -0.90 18.75
C ASP A 392 7.28 -0.28 19.94
N GLY A 393 6.61 -1.08 20.73
CA GLY A 393 6.01 -0.61 21.98
C GLY A 393 4.62 -1.16 22.27
N HIS A 394 4.08 -2.09 21.46
CA HIS A 394 2.96 -2.92 21.87
C HIS A 394 3.47 -4.23 22.47
N ASP A 395 2.87 -4.60 23.61
CA ASP A 395 3.16 -5.86 24.29
C ASP A 395 2.10 -6.92 24.01
N THR A 396 1.02 -6.53 23.34
CA THR A 396 -0.15 -7.36 23.06
C THR A 396 -0.44 -7.47 21.57
N ILE A 397 -1.41 -8.30 21.23
CA ILE A 397 -1.84 -8.50 19.85
C ILE A 397 -2.56 -7.24 19.34
N ILE A 398 -2.10 -6.71 18.23
CA ILE A 398 -2.71 -5.55 17.58
C ILE A 398 -3.79 -6.06 16.62
N ASN A 399 -5.05 -5.74 16.88
CA ASN A 399 -6.18 -6.15 16.06
C ASN A 399 -6.62 -5.09 15.06
N SER A 400 -6.37 -3.82 15.34
CA SER A 400 -6.79 -2.71 14.48
C SER A 400 -5.66 -1.74 14.20
N LEU A 401 -5.67 -1.17 13.01
CA LEU A 401 -4.72 -0.18 12.54
C LEU A 401 -5.45 0.80 11.62
N SER A 402 -5.29 2.10 11.86
CA SER A 402 -5.82 3.15 10.99
C SER A 402 -4.84 4.32 10.90
N ILE A 403 -4.84 5.01 9.77
CA ILE A 403 -3.92 6.12 9.48
C ILE A 403 -4.75 7.30 9.01
N ASN A 404 -4.43 8.49 9.55
CA ASN A 404 -5.06 9.75 9.17
C ASN A 404 -4.23 10.48 8.10
N GLU A 405 -4.83 11.48 7.45
CA GLU A 405 -4.15 12.40 6.52
C GLU A 405 -3.08 13.27 7.21
N ASP A 406 -3.23 13.51 8.52
CA ASP A 406 -2.30 14.30 9.35
C ASP A 406 -1.10 13.49 9.87
N ASN A 407 -0.79 12.35 9.27
CA ASN A 407 0.32 11.46 9.66
C ASN A 407 0.17 10.87 11.09
N VAL A 408 -1.06 10.75 11.58
CA VAL A 408 -1.36 10.07 12.84
C VAL A 408 -1.74 8.62 12.58
N VAL A 409 -1.01 7.70 13.21
CA VAL A 409 -1.32 6.27 13.18
C VAL A 409 -1.93 5.86 14.50
N VAL A 410 -3.01 5.10 14.43
CA VAL A 410 -3.70 4.57 15.62
C VAL A 410 -3.69 3.06 15.57
N THR A 411 -3.39 2.47 16.70
CA THR A 411 -3.38 1.02 16.89
C THR A 411 -4.18 0.63 18.11
N GLY A 412 -5.02 -0.38 17.95
CA GLY A 412 -5.83 -0.95 19.02
C GLY A 412 -5.42 -2.39 19.34
N GLY A 413 -5.14 -2.61 20.61
CA GLY A 413 -4.70 -3.89 21.16
C GLY A 413 -5.85 -4.76 21.69
N ASP A 414 -5.52 -6.01 21.94
CA ASP A 414 -6.43 -7.01 22.51
C ASP A 414 -6.67 -6.80 24.03
N ASP A 415 -5.82 -6.01 24.68
CA ASP A 415 -5.89 -5.59 26.07
C ASP A 415 -6.65 -4.27 26.29
N GLY A 416 -7.24 -3.71 25.24
CA GLY A 416 -7.86 -2.38 25.29
C GLY A 416 -6.87 -1.23 25.18
N SER A 417 -5.60 -1.48 24.91
CA SER A 417 -4.61 -0.43 24.67
C SER A 417 -4.88 0.26 23.34
N LEU A 418 -5.01 1.57 23.39
CA LEU A 418 -5.12 2.45 22.23
C LEU A 418 -3.88 3.34 22.23
N LYS A 419 -3.05 3.17 21.20
CA LYS A 419 -1.80 3.93 21.05
C LYS A 419 -1.80 4.76 19.79
N PHE A 420 -1.27 5.98 19.93
CA PHE A 420 -1.17 6.96 18.86
C PHE A 420 0.30 7.20 18.53
N TRP A 421 0.61 7.18 17.25
CA TRP A 421 1.98 7.25 16.75
C TRP A 421 2.10 8.32 15.68
N ASP A 422 3.23 8.98 15.64
CA ASP A 422 3.62 9.82 14.51
C ASP A 422 4.14 8.93 13.37
N TRP A 423 3.58 9.07 12.19
CA TRP A 423 3.90 8.25 11.01
C TRP A 423 5.35 8.36 10.56
N ASP A 424 5.95 9.55 10.66
CA ASP A 424 7.29 9.81 10.12
C ASP A 424 8.39 9.31 11.04
N SER A 425 8.26 9.52 12.33
CA SER A 425 9.26 9.14 13.32
C SER A 425 9.03 7.78 13.98
N GLY A 426 7.79 7.26 13.93
CA GLY A 426 7.37 6.10 14.71
C GLY A 426 7.33 6.36 16.22
N TYR A 427 7.23 7.62 16.64
CA TYR A 427 7.15 8.01 18.03
C TYR A 427 5.72 7.82 18.57
N ASN A 428 5.60 7.17 19.72
CA ASN A 428 4.33 7.04 20.42
C ASN A 428 4.11 8.30 21.28
N PHE A 429 3.20 9.18 20.87
CA PHE A 429 2.93 10.41 21.61
C PHE A 429 1.80 10.28 22.62
N GLN A 430 0.93 9.25 22.49
CA GLN A 430 -0.12 8.98 23.46
C GLN A 430 -0.40 7.49 23.56
N SER A 431 -0.52 7.00 24.80
CA SER A 431 -0.97 5.65 25.12
C SER A 431 -2.14 5.73 26.10
N THR A 432 -3.26 5.16 25.75
CA THR A 432 -4.48 5.18 26.56
C THR A 432 -5.04 3.76 26.64
N ILE A 433 -5.55 3.38 27.81
CA ILE A 433 -6.28 2.14 27.99
C ILE A 433 -7.77 2.48 27.99
N THR A 434 -8.55 1.83 27.16
CA THR A 434 -10.01 2.02 27.12
C THR A 434 -10.67 1.44 28.36
N LYS A 435 -11.65 2.17 28.91
CA LYS A 435 -12.42 1.69 30.07
C LYS A 435 -13.63 0.90 29.58
N ASN A 436 -13.81 -0.28 30.09
CA ASN A 436 -14.97 -1.11 29.78
C ASN A 436 -16.27 -0.50 30.28
N GLN A 437 -17.37 -0.87 29.66
CA GLN A 437 -18.68 -0.51 30.14
C GLN A 437 -18.94 -1.18 31.51
N PRO A 438 -19.57 -0.50 32.46
CA PRO A 438 -19.93 -1.09 33.75
C PRO A 438 -20.73 -2.38 33.56
N GLY A 439 -20.29 -3.47 34.20
CA GLY A 439 -20.89 -4.81 34.07
C GLY A 439 -20.31 -5.71 32.98
N SER A 440 -19.34 -5.21 32.19
CA SER A 440 -18.54 -6.02 31.27
C SER A 440 -17.32 -6.60 31.99
N LEU A 441 -16.80 -7.72 31.47
CA LEU A 441 -15.57 -8.32 32.01
C LEU A 441 -14.34 -7.54 31.55
N ASP A 442 -13.28 -7.53 32.36
CA ASP A 442 -12.03 -6.85 31.99
C ASP A 442 -11.42 -7.40 30.69
N ASN A 443 -11.58 -8.68 30.41
CA ASN A 443 -11.12 -9.31 29.17
C ASN A 443 -11.92 -8.89 27.91
N GLU A 444 -13.02 -8.15 28.07
CA GLU A 444 -13.82 -7.62 26.95
C GLU A 444 -13.34 -6.23 26.51
N ALA A 445 -12.23 -5.71 27.05
CA ALA A 445 -11.63 -4.44 26.67
C ALA A 445 -11.06 -4.42 25.24
N ALA A 446 -10.93 -5.57 24.58
CA ALA A 446 -10.28 -5.70 23.28
C ALA A 446 -10.83 -4.75 22.22
N ILE A 447 -9.96 -4.01 21.55
CA ILE A 447 -10.29 -3.16 20.40
C ILE A 447 -10.16 -4.01 19.13
N TYR A 448 -11.25 -4.23 18.41
CA TYR A 448 -11.26 -5.07 17.22
C TYR A 448 -11.14 -4.31 15.92
N ALA A 449 -11.68 -3.11 15.85
CA ALA A 449 -11.60 -2.27 14.65
C ALA A 449 -11.48 -0.81 15.03
N SER A 450 -10.76 -0.06 14.24
CA SER A 450 -10.65 1.39 14.31
C SER A 450 -10.73 1.99 12.92
N THR A 451 -11.26 3.19 12.79
CA THR A 451 -11.27 3.95 11.56
C THR A 451 -11.38 5.44 11.86
N PHE A 452 -10.71 6.24 11.08
CA PHE A 452 -10.94 7.67 11.09
C PHE A 452 -12.17 8.03 10.25
N ASP A 453 -12.80 9.13 10.57
CA ASP A 453 -13.78 9.74 9.70
C ASP A 453 -13.10 10.37 8.48
N ARG A 454 -13.86 10.80 7.49
CA ARG A 454 -13.30 11.39 6.26
C ARG A 454 -12.65 12.76 6.49
N SER A 455 -13.00 13.44 7.55
CA SER A 455 -12.39 14.72 7.95
C SER A 455 -11.10 14.55 8.75
N GLY A 456 -10.79 13.34 9.20
CA GLY A 456 -9.66 13.06 10.08
C GLY A 456 -9.86 13.52 11.54
N SER A 457 -10.93 14.27 11.84
CA SER A 457 -11.13 14.89 13.15
C SER A 457 -11.71 13.98 14.22
N ARG A 458 -12.20 12.81 13.83
CA ARG A 458 -12.80 11.81 14.72
C ARG A 458 -12.24 10.43 14.46
N LEU A 459 -11.96 9.72 15.52
CA LEU A 459 -11.61 8.30 15.48
C LEU A 459 -12.76 7.49 16.08
N ILE A 460 -13.16 6.43 15.41
CA ILE A 460 -14.18 5.49 15.85
C ILE A 460 -13.49 4.18 16.18
N THR A 461 -13.66 3.69 17.41
CA THR A 461 -13.17 2.37 17.84
C THR A 461 -14.33 1.45 18.18
N CYS A 462 -14.20 0.19 17.82
CA CYS A 462 -15.17 -0.87 18.08
C CYS A 462 -14.56 -1.90 19.02
N GLU A 463 -15.25 -2.16 20.11
CA GLU A 463 -14.69 -2.90 21.24
C GLU A 463 -15.47 -4.17 21.58
N GLY A 464 -14.83 -5.04 22.35
CA GLY A 464 -15.40 -6.29 22.82
C GLY A 464 -16.45 -6.09 23.92
N ASP A 465 -16.46 -4.97 24.61
CA ASP A 465 -17.48 -4.58 25.58
C ASP A 465 -18.83 -4.20 24.95
N LYS A 466 -19.02 -4.48 23.66
CA LYS A 466 -20.25 -4.23 22.87
C LYS A 466 -20.49 -2.74 22.61
N THR A 467 -19.51 -1.88 22.91
CA THR A 467 -19.59 -0.44 22.70
C THR A 467 -18.81 0.01 21.49
N ILE A 468 -19.19 1.18 20.99
CA ILE A 468 -18.48 1.94 19.97
C ILE A 468 -18.06 3.25 20.64
N LYS A 469 -16.78 3.58 20.57
CA LYS A 469 -16.28 4.80 21.17
C LYS A 469 -15.82 5.76 20.08
N ILE A 470 -16.18 7.03 20.24
CA ILE A 470 -15.77 8.12 19.35
C ILE A 470 -14.80 9.01 20.10
N TRP A 471 -13.64 9.20 19.52
CA TRP A 471 -12.55 10.01 20.04
C TRP A 471 -12.41 11.27 19.20
N LYS A 472 -12.03 12.36 19.80
CA LYS A 472 -11.76 13.65 19.17
C LYS A 472 -10.44 14.20 19.69
N GLU A 473 -9.78 15.02 18.89
CA GLU A 473 -8.64 15.81 19.33
C GLU A 473 -9.02 16.79 20.45
N ASP A 474 -8.12 16.97 21.39
CA ASP A 474 -8.30 17.93 22.48
C ASP A 474 -7.89 19.32 22.03
N ASP A 475 -8.85 20.19 21.84
CA ASP A 475 -8.68 21.60 21.45
C ASP A 475 -7.81 22.41 22.47
N LYS A 476 -7.59 21.86 23.68
CA LYS A 476 -6.80 22.51 24.76
C LYS A 476 -5.35 22.01 24.80
N SER A 477 -5.00 20.99 24.03
CA SER A 477 -3.64 20.50 23.98
C SER A 477 -2.72 21.48 23.26
N SER A 478 -1.55 21.73 23.80
CA SER A 478 -0.50 22.57 23.21
C SER A 478 0.86 21.91 23.39
N LYS A 479 1.86 22.40 22.66
CA LYS A 479 3.25 21.94 22.80
C LYS A 479 3.82 22.13 24.21
N GLU A 480 3.28 23.10 24.95
CA GLU A 480 3.70 23.42 26.32
C GLU A 480 3.09 22.45 27.33
N THR A 481 1.81 22.06 27.12
CA THR A 481 1.09 21.15 28.02
C THR A 481 1.49 19.68 27.79
N HIS A 482 1.81 19.31 26.55
CA HIS A 482 2.18 17.96 26.16
C HIS A 482 3.45 17.98 25.29
N PRO A 483 4.63 18.22 25.91
CA PRO A 483 5.89 18.22 25.19
C PRO A 483 6.26 16.80 24.74
N ILE A 484 7.05 16.70 23.67
CA ILE A 484 7.65 15.45 23.21
C ILE A 484 8.70 15.02 24.26
N ILE A 485 8.46 13.89 24.92
CA ILE A 485 9.30 13.39 26.01
C ILE A 485 9.96 12.09 25.58
N GLY A 486 11.25 11.91 25.93
CA GLY A 486 11.96 10.64 25.72
C GLY A 486 12.39 10.37 24.28
N TRP A 487 12.34 11.37 23.38
CA TRP A 487 12.90 11.24 22.04
C TRP A 487 14.42 11.35 22.08
N ASP A 488 15.10 10.33 21.60
CA ASP A 488 16.54 10.35 21.40
C ASP A 488 16.87 10.69 19.94
N LYS A 489 17.54 11.80 19.74
CA LYS A 489 17.97 12.32 18.43
C LYS A 489 18.90 11.37 17.67
N TYR A 490 19.54 10.45 18.38
CA TYR A 490 20.50 9.48 17.84
C TYR A 490 19.89 8.07 17.65
N GLN A 491 18.58 7.94 17.77
CA GLN A 491 17.90 6.67 17.54
C GLN A 491 18.10 6.19 16.10
N VAL A 492 18.73 5.04 15.94
CA VAL A 492 18.99 4.43 14.64
C VAL A 492 17.82 3.54 14.25
N LYS A 493 17.40 3.61 12.98
CA LYS A 493 16.39 2.70 12.43
C LYS A 493 16.88 1.27 12.55
N LYS A 494 16.08 0.41 13.15
CA LYS A 494 16.39 -1.02 13.24
C LYS A 494 16.09 -1.67 11.89
N HIS A 495 17.11 -2.04 11.14
CA HIS A 495 16.99 -2.91 9.97
C HIS A 495 17.04 -4.36 10.46
N TYR A 496 16.01 -5.15 10.11
CA TYR A 496 15.96 -6.59 10.35
C TYR A 496 16.41 -7.36 9.11
#